data_58b6de296e8a8b955d57480e473c880e
#
_entry.id   58b6de296e8a8b955d57480e473c880e
#
_cell.length_a   1.000
_cell.length_b   1.000
_cell.length_c   1.000
_cell.angle_alpha   90.00
_cell.angle_beta   90.00
_cell.angle_gamma   90.00
#
_symmetry.space_group_name_H-M   'P 1'
#
loop_
_entity.id
_entity.type
_entity.pdbx_description
1 polymer ?
#
loop_
_entity_poly.entity_id
_entity_poly.type
_entity_poly.pdbx_seq_one_letter_code
_entity_poly.pdbx_strand_id
1 'polypeptide(L)'
;MNEQGEGTQDPFDEGDEEAAERERRRLEREQRRRQKSEHDRSEGTRRSLGELVAGRRPGRRSPTGSEPAVPVPDRHDPGPSVGPPEPAAPTPSPAPDSATPVTQGPGAPTPPRSEIITRRLLAGGAVLAAIVVIVVLAKLAGGGDEQPTVAAPPPLKTTDVTVPEGLTIDQIAEVAKKAKLKGGYVKAANKALKKFPLKRYDAEGADSLEGFLFPATYELEKNAPAADLVAKQLEAFEQNFAGVDEKQAKKKNLTSYDVLTIASMIEKEVQVADERPTVAAVIYNRLAAGDTLGIDATLRYELQNYDEQLLQSELDAPTPYNTRINPGLPPTPISNPGLASIEAAANPAKTDAYFFVVKPGTCGEHVFTANAAKFEAAQAAY
;
A
#
# COMPACT_ATOMS: atom_id res chain seq x y z
N MET A 1 2.05 -30.56 -58.07
CA MET A 1 1.63 -30.80 -56.69
C MET A 1 2.49 -29.92 -55.84
N ASN A 2 1.99 -28.77 -55.47
CA ASN A 2 2.65 -27.80 -54.60
C ASN A 2 2.08 -27.99 -53.19
N GLU A 3 2.88 -28.45 -52.27
CA GLU A 3 2.59 -28.37 -50.86
C GLU A 3 3.14 -27.04 -50.32
N GLN A 4 2.25 -26.09 -50.03
CA GLN A 4 2.54 -24.89 -49.24
C GLN A 4 2.43 -25.29 -47.77
N GLY A 5 3.58 -25.32 -47.09
CA GLY A 5 3.62 -25.45 -45.63
C GLY A 5 3.21 -24.12 -45.00
N GLU A 6 2.05 -24.07 -44.38
CA GLU A 6 1.64 -22.99 -43.46
C GLU A 6 2.53 -23.07 -42.21
N GLY A 7 3.39 -22.06 -42.07
CA GLY A 7 4.15 -21.86 -40.84
C GLY A 7 3.21 -21.39 -39.69
N THR A 8 2.93 -22.31 -38.77
CA THR A 8 2.30 -21.97 -37.52
C THR A 8 3.26 -21.09 -36.70
N GLN A 9 2.97 -19.80 -36.60
CA GLN A 9 3.63 -18.91 -35.66
C GLN A 9 3.35 -19.37 -34.23
N ASP A 10 4.42 -19.61 -33.49
CA ASP A 10 4.37 -20.06 -32.09
C ASP A 10 3.91 -18.88 -31.21
N PRO A 11 2.78 -19.00 -30.47
CA PRO A 11 2.27 -17.93 -29.62
C PRO A 11 3.16 -17.58 -28.42
N PHE A 12 4.30 -18.24 -28.25
CA PHE A 12 5.28 -17.97 -27.20
C PHE A 12 6.32 -16.89 -27.58
N ASP A 13 6.42 -16.49 -28.84
CA ASP A 13 7.44 -15.55 -29.32
C ASP A 13 7.08 -14.08 -29.06
N GLU A 14 5.79 -13.72 -29.00
CA GLU A 14 5.34 -12.33 -28.76
C GLU A 14 5.68 -11.79 -27.35
N GLY A 15 5.82 -12.65 -26.34
CA GLY A 15 6.15 -12.24 -24.98
C GLY A 15 7.61 -11.86 -24.80
N ASP A 16 8.49 -12.49 -25.54
CA ASP A 16 9.92 -12.23 -25.51
C ASP A 16 10.27 -10.97 -26.31
N GLU A 17 9.53 -10.66 -27.39
CA GLU A 17 9.68 -9.41 -28.13
C GLU A 17 9.26 -8.19 -27.32
N GLU A 18 8.13 -8.25 -26.60
CA GLU A 18 7.73 -7.15 -25.68
C GLU A 18 8.72 -6.92 -24.55
N ALA A 19 9.26 -8.01 -23.97
CA ALA A 19 10.27 -7.91 -22.92
C ALA A 19 11.57 -7.29 -23.47
N ALA A 20 12.00 -7.72 -24.64
CA ALA A 20 13.17 -7.17 -25.32
C ALA A 20 12.98 -5.69 -25.73
N GLU A 21 11.77 -5.32 -26.13
CA GLU A 21 11.45 -3.92 -26.45
C GLU A 21 11.45 -3.02 -25.20
N ARG A 22 10.93 -3.50 -24.06
CA ARG A 22 11.00 -2.78 -22.77
C ARG A 22 12.44 -2.60 -22.29
N GLU A 23 13.27 -3.63 -22.43
CA GLU A 23 14.68 -3.56 -22.08
C GLU A 23 15.44 -2.61 -23.01
N ARG A 24 15.14 -2.62 -24.29
CA ARG A 24 15.70 -1.67 -25.27
C ARG A 24 15.32 -0.22 -24.92
N ARG A 25 14.05 0.06 -24.59
CA ARG A 25 13.58 1.38 -24.14
C ARG A 25 14.21 1.81 -22.81
N ARG A 26 14.53 0.85 -21.92
CA ARG A 26 15.28 1.10 -20.68
C ARG A 26 16.71 1.52 -20.97
N LEU A 27 17.42 0.76 -21.81
CA LEU A 27 18.79 1.07 -22.22
C LEU A 27 18.90 2.39 -22.97
N GLU A 28 17.94 2.72 -23.85
CA GLU A 28 17.90 4.01 -24.54
C GLU A 28 17.71 5.17 -23.55
N ARG A 29 16.85 5.00 -22.52
CA ARG A 29 16.67 6.02 -21.45
C ARG A 29 17.95 6.19 -20.64
N GLU A 30 18.63 5.10 -20.32
CA GLU A 30 19.90 5.13 -19.59
C GLU A 30 21.00 5.83 -20.42
N GLN A 31 21.09 5.54 -21.71
CA GLN A 31 22.04 6.21 -22.60
C GLN A 31 21.76 7.72 -22.73
N ARG A 32 20.49 8.12 -22.85
CA ARG A 32 20.08 9.54 -22.86
C ARG A 32 20.42 10.24 -21.54
N ARG A 33 20.26 9.56 -20.40
CA ARG A 33 20.66 10.09 -19.07
C ARG A 33 22.16 10.30 -18.98
N ARG A 34 22.96 9.33 -19.40
CA ARG A 34 24.44 9.45 -19.44
C ARG A 34 24.89 10.60 -20.34
N GLN A 35 24.35 10.71 -21.55
CA GLN A 35 24.66 11.80 -22.48
C GLN A 35 24.29 13.17 -21.90
N LYS A 36 23.13 13.28 -21.25
CA LYS A 36 22.69 14.52 -20.60
C LYS A 36 23.61 14.89 -19.44
N SER A 37 23.98 13.94 -18.58
CA SER A 37 24.90 14.20 -17.45
C SER A 37 26.30 14.60 -17.92
N GLU A 38 26.81 14.06 -19.01
CA GLU A 38 28.07 14.46 -19.63
C GLU A 38 27.98 15.85 -20.24
N HIS A 39 26.82 16.18 -20.85
CA HIS A 39 26.58 17.51 -21.39
C HIS A 39 26.54 18.58 -20.29
N ASP A 40 25.78 18.34 -19.20
CA ASP A 40 25.66 19.23 -18.05
C ASP A 40 27.01 19.42 -17.33
N ARG A 41 27.83 18.35 -17.20
CA ARG A 41 29.21 18.44 -16.71
C ARG A 41 30.08 19.32 -17.60
N SER A 42 29.97 19.17 -18.92
CA SER A 42 30.75 19.96 -19.86
C SER A 42 30.36 21.44 -19.86
N GLU A 43 29.06 21.75 -19.69
CA GLU A 43 28.58 23.12 -19.56
C GLU A 43 28.97 23.75 -18.21
N GLY A 44 28.89 22.99 -17.10
CA GLY A 44 29.35 23.44 -15.79
C GLY A 44 30.84 23.78 -15.80
N THR A 45 31.66 22.97 -16.45
CA THR A 45 33.10 23.21 -16.61
C THR A 45 33.39 24.44 -17.49
N ARG A 46 32.60 24.64 -18.56
CA ARG A 46 32.71 25.84 -19.44
C ARG A 46 32.31 27.12 -18.73
N ARG A 47 31.26 27.09 -17.88
CA ARG A 47 30.85 28.26 -17.07
C ARG A 47 31.93 28.63 -16.05
N SER A 48 32.50 27.67 -15.32
CA SER A 48 33.55 27.90 -14.34
C SER A 48 34.85 28.44 -14.99
N LEU A 49 35.21 27.96 -16.17
CA LEU A 49 36.33 28.50 -16.95
C LEU A 49 36.06 29.92 -17.51
N GLY A 50 34.79 30.18 -17.91
CA GLY A 50 34.36 31.51 -18.37
C GLY A 50 34.44 32.59 -17.27
N GLU A 51 34.06 32.24 -16.03
CA GLU A 51 34.17 33.12 -14.85
C GLU A 51 35.62 33.37 -14.43
N LEU A 52 36.49 32.36 -14.55
CA LEU A 52 37.92 32.54 -14.28
C LEU A 52 38.64 33.46 -15.27
N VAL A 53 38.17 33.51 -16.52
CA VAL A 53 38.76 34.41 -17.58
C VAL A 53 38.19 35.83 -17.52
N ALA A 54 36.94 35.99 -17.01
CA ALA A 54 36.31 37.32 -16.88
C ALA A 54 36.78 38.14 -15.66
N GLY A 55 37.55 37.56 -14.73
CA GLY A 55 37.94 38.12 -13.44
C GLY A 55 39.17 39.01 -13.44
N ARG A 56 39.71 39.47 -14.61
CA ARG A 56 40.85 40.42 -14.64
C ARG A 56 40.54 41.70 -15.43
N ARG A 57 39.90 42.68 -14.76
CA ARG A 57 40.00 44.11 -15.15
C ARG A 57 40.27 44.98 -13.91
N PRO A 58 41.27 45.91 -13.98
CA PRO A 58 41.68 46.70 -12.84
C PRO A 58 40.80 47.92 -12.65
N GLY A 59 40.72 48.32 -11.39
CA GLY A 59 39.98 49.34 -10.74
C GLY A 59 39.63 50.63 -11.47
N ARG A 60 38.48 51.17 -11.13
CA ARG A 60 38.18 52.59 -11.15
C ARG A 60 37.33 53.00 -9.95
N ARG A 61 37.76 54.08 -9.34
CA ARG A 61 37.32 54.74 -8.09
C ARG A 61 35.83 55.12 -8.15
N SER A 62 35.20 55.09 -6.96
CA SER A 62 33.89 55.68 -6.63
C SER A 62 33.83 57.20 -6.88
N PRO A 63 32.61 57.70 -7.03
CA PRO A 63 32.15 58.67 -6.04
C PRO A 63 30.71 58.44 -5.57
N THR A 64 30.54 58.57 -4.29
CA THR A 64 29.45 59.14 -3.49
C THR A 64 28.16 59.55 -4.23
N GLY A 65 27.05 58.96 -3.80
CA GLY A 65 25.71 59.42 -4.16
C GLY A 65 24.71 58.86 -3.14
N SER A 66 24.16 59.78 -2.38
CA SER A 66 23.22 59.66 -1.28
C SER A 66 21.93 58.88 -1.63
N GLU A 67 21.59 58.01 -0.75
CA GLU A 67 20.36 57.24 -0.63
C GLU A 67 19.21 58.16 -0.13
N PRO A 68 17.97 58.07 -0.69
CA PRO A 68 16.81 58.62 0.00
C PRO A 68 16.13 57.53 0.82
N ALA A 69 15.91 57.82 2.08
CA ALA A 69 15.25 57.01 3.08
C ALA A 69 13.78 56.72 2.69
N VAL A 70 13.40 55.43 2.80
CA VAL A 70 12.01 54.98 2.74
C VAL A 70 11.41 55.11 4.15
N PRO A 71 10.21 55.68 4.33
CA PRO A 71 9.60 55.85 5.65
C PRO A 71 9.06 54.50 6.18
N VAL A 72 9.40 54.21 7.43
CA VAL A 72 8.86 53.11 8.24
C VAL A 72 7.46 53.53 8.70
N PRO A 73 6.42 52.68 8.56
CA PRO A 73 5.11 52.95 9.15
C PRO A 73 5.12 52.71 10.65
N ASP A 74 4.48 53.62 11.37
CA ASP A 74 4.31 53.71 12.80
C ASP A 74 3.78 52.42 13.46
N ARG A 75 4.38 52.13 14.62
CA ARG A 75 3.89 51.12 15.56
C ARG A 75 2.56 51.60 16.16
N HIS A 76 1.48 50.85 15.94
CA HIS A 76 0.27 50.97 16.75
C HIS A 76 0.50 50.33 18.12
N ASP A 77 0.19 51.04 19.17
CA ASP A 77 0.12 50.62 20.56
C ASP A 77 -0.83 49.43 20.75
N PRO A 78 -0.49 48.43 21.56
CA PRO A 78 -1.40 47.34 21.91
C PRO A 78 -2.42 47.87 22.93
N GLY A 79 -3.71 47.88 22.56
CA GLY A 79 -4.81 48.03 23.48
C GLY A 79 -4.92 46.82 24.45
N PRO A 80 -5.64 46.97 25.58
CA PRO A 80 -5.61 46.02 26.69
C PRO A 80 -6.12 44.63 26.30
N SER A 81 -5.31 43.63 26.66
CA SER A 81 -5.61 42.20 26.47
C SER A 81 -6.85 41.81 27.28
N VAL A 82 -7.89 41.41 26.58
CA VAL A 82 -9.02 40.65 27.17
C VAL A 82 -8.57 39.20 27.29
N GLY A 83 -8.44 38.70 28.50
CA GLY A 83 -8.10 37.32 28.80
C GLY A 83 -9.17 36.34 28.26
N PRO A 84 -8.78 35.08 28.00
CA PRO A 84 -9.72 34.07 27.54
C PRO A 84 -10.75 33.76 28.63
N PRO A 85 -12.02 33.44 28.24
CA PRO A 85 -13.04 33.08 29.21
C PRO A 85 -12.70 31.78 29.91
N GLU A 86 -12.89 31.79 31.21
CA GLU A 86 -12.75 30.65 32.13
C GLU A 86 -13.70 29.50 31.71
N PRO A 87 -13.26 28.23 31.72
CA PRO A 87 -14.13 27.13 31.36
C PRO A 87 -15.23 26.93 32.43
N ALA A 88 -16.48 27.00 31.98
CA ALA A 88 -17.64 26.73 32.80
C ALA A 88 -17.60 25.34 33.42
N ALA A 89 -17.89 25.26 34.72
CA ALA A 89 -17.98 24.02 35.50
C ALA A 89 -19.04 23.08 34.92
N PRO A 90 -18.84 21.75 34.95
CA PRO A 90 -19.82 20.79 34.45
C PRO A 90 -21.06 20.78 35.33
N THR A 91 -22.23 20.97 34.73
CA THR A 91 -23.54 20.73 35.36
C THR A 91 -23.71 19.24 35.63
N PRO A 92 -24.25 18.86 36.81
CA PRO A 92 -24.50 17.47 37.16
C PRO A 92 -25.63 16.89 36.32
N SER A 93 -25.41 15.69 35.77
CA SER A 93 -26.42 14.86 35.12
C SER A 93 -27.57 14.54 36.07
N PRO A 94 -28.85 14.59 35.62
CA PRO A 94 -29.97 14.10 36.42
C PRO A 94 -29.89 12.55 36.55
N ALA A 95 -30.22 12.10 37.74
CA ALA A 95 -30.36 10.70 38.10
C ALA A 95 -31.47 10.02 37.27
N PRO A 96 -31.37 8.71 37.00
CA PRO A 96 -32.42 8.01 36.27
C PRO A 96 -33.65 7.81 37.14
N ASP A 97 -34.79 8.33 36.64
CA ASP A 97 -36.07 8.14 37.23
C ASP A 97 -36.53 6.67 37.17
N SER A 98 -37.21 6.31 38.23
CA SER A 98 -37.76 5.03 38.61
C SER A 98 -38.50 4.28 37.51
N ALA A 99 -38.19 2.99 37.39
CA ALA A 99 -38.86 2.02 36.55
C ALA A 99 -40.35 1.91 36.88
N THR A 100 -41.22 2.17 35.90
CA THR A 100 -42.60 1.74 35.90
C THR A 100 -42.71 0.25 35.55
N PRO A 101 -43.53 -0.52 36.25
CA PRO A 101 -43.68 -1.95 35.96
C PRO A 101 -44.49 -2.17 34.68
N VAL A 102 -43.87 -2.86 33.73
CA VAL A 102 -44.53 -3.38 32.53
C VAL A 102 -45.44 -4.53 32.91
N THR A 103 -46.73 -4.36 32.72
CA THR A 103 -47.75 -5.41 32.86
C THR A 103 -47.53 -6.50 31.78
N GLN A 104 -47.24 -7.71 32.24
CA GLN A 104 -47.16 -8.91 31.41
C GLN A 104 -48.55 -9.31 30.92
N GLY A 105 -48.78 -9.34 29.61
CA GLY A 105 -49.91 -10.01 28.98
C GLY A 105 -49.74 -11.54 29.03
N PRO A 106 -50.84 -12.32 28.98
CA PRO A 106 -50.79 -13.75 29.18
C PRO A 106 -50.02 -14.45 28.07
N GLY A 107 -48.92 -15.12 28.42
CA GLY A 107 -48.06 -15.90 27.53
C GLY A 107 -48.75 -17.20 27.11
N ALA A 108 -48.63 -17.54 25.83
CA ALA A 108 -48.99 -18.83 25.27
C ALA A 108 -48.17 -19.94 25.97
N PRO A 109 -48.77 -21.15 26.23
CA PRO A 109 -48.11 -22.24 26.94
C PRO A 109 -46.96 -22.79 26.09
N THR A 110 -45.76 -22.76 26.63
CA THR A 110 -44.61 -23.48 26.09
C THR A 110 -44.74 -24.98 26.45
N PRO A 111 -44.58 -25.93 25.50
CA PRO A 111 -44.65 -27.37 25.80
C PRO A 111 -43.47 -27.76 26.74
N PRO A 112 -43.70 -28.74 27.64
CA PRO A 112 -42.72 -29.17 28.61
C PRO A 112 -41.48 -29.76 27.93
N ARG A 113 -40.31 -29.32 28.39
CA ARG A 113 -38.96 -29.69 27.87
C ARG A 113 -38.69 -31.22 27.83
N SER A 114 -39.44 -31.99 28.59
CA SER A 114 -39.33 -33.46 28.67
C SER A 114 -39.79 -34.21 27.40
N GLU A 115 -40.80 -33.70 26.66
CA GLU A 115 -41.26 -34.39 25.44
C GLU A 115 -40.31 -34.26 24.26
N ILE A 116 -39.58 -33.15 24.16
CA ILE A 116 -38.61 -32.90 23.08
C ILE A 116 -37.39 -33.81 23.19
N ILE A 117 -36.95 -34.10 24.43
CA ILE A 117 -35.80 -34.97 24.69
C ILE A 117 -36.19 -36.45 24.39
N THR A 118 -37.38 -36.88 24.77
CA THR A 118 -37.85 -38.27 24.54
C THR A 118 -38.04 -38.58 23.05
N ARG A 119 -38.56 -37.61 22.26
CA ARG A 119 -38.70 -37.79 20.80
C ARG A 119 -37.35 -37.82 20.08
N ARG A 120 -36.37 -37.05 20.53
CA ARG A 120 -35.01 -37.05 19.95
C ARG A 120 -34.23 -38.33 20.30
N LEU A 121 -34.43 -38.90 21.48
CA LEU A 121 -33.81 -40.16 21.87
C LEU A 121 -34.40 -41.36 21.13
N LEU A 122 -35.73 -41.37 20.89
CA LEU A 122 -36.40 -42.44 20.10
C LEU A 122 -36.00 -42.37 18.61
N ALA A 123 -35.87 -41.17 18.04
CA ALA A 123 -35.41 -41.02 16.66
C ALA A 123 -33.93 -41.44 16.51
N GLY A 124 -33.06 -41.05 17.47
CA GLY A 124 -31.63 -41.45 17.48
C GLY A 124 -31.47 -42.99 17.64
N GLY A 125 -32.27 -43.62 18.49
CA GLY A 125 -32.25 -45.07 18.70
C GLY A 125 -32.67 -45.85 17.45
N ALA A 126 -33.69 -45.39 16.72
CA ALA A 126 -34.15 -46.02 15.48
C ALA A 126 -33.09 -45.93 14.36
N VAL A 127 -32.38 -44.79 14.26
CA VAL A 127 -31.32 -44.63 13.26
C VAL A 127 -30.12 -45.51 13.60
N LEU A 128 -29.75 -45.61 14.89
CA LEU A 128 -28.66 -46.47 15.34
C LEU A 128 -28.98 -47.97 15.15
N ALA A 129 -30.22 -48.38 15.43
CA ALA A 129 -30.68 -49.73 15.15
C ALA A 129 -30.67 -50.05 13.65
N ALA A 130 -31.08 -49.12 12.80
CA ALA A 130 -31.05 -49.31 11.34
C ALA A 130 -29.59 -49.42 10.82
N ILE A 131 -28.66 -48.61 11.35
CA ILE A 131 -27.25 -48.72 10.99
C ILE A 131 -26.66 -50.07 11.43
N VAL A 132 -26.97 -50.54 12.65
CA VAL A 132 -26.50 -51.85 13.15
C VAL A 132 -27.06 -52.98 12.29
N VAL A 133 -28.34 -52.94 11.91
CA VAL A 133 -28.97 -53.95 11.02
C VAL A 133 -28.32 -53.91 9.63
N ILE A 134 -28.04 -52.74 9.05
CA ILE A 134 -27.35 -52.62 7.77
C ILE A 134 -25.92 -53.18 7.85
N VAL A 135 -25.18 -52.90 8.94
CA VAL A 135 -23.82 -53.43 9.14
C VAL A 135 -23.84 -54.96 9.33
N VAL A 136 -24.84 -55.50 10.06
CA VAL A 136 -25.00 -56.94 10.26
C VAL A 136 -25.41 -57.64 8.97
N LEU A 137 -26.33 -57.05 8.21
CA LEU A 137 -26.74 -57.61 6.90
C LEU A 137 -25.59 -57.55 5.88
N ALA A 138 -24.77 -56.48 5.89
CA ALA A 138 -23.58 -56.39 5.07
C ALA A 138 -22.50 -57.42 5.44
N LYS A 139 -22.39 -57.80 6.73
CA LYS A 139 -21.47 -58.84 7.18
C LYS A 139 -22.01 -60.26 6.89
N LEU A 140 -23.34 -60.48 6.85
CA LEU A 140 -23.94 -61.75 6.53
C LEU A 140 -24.02 -62.00 5.03
N ALA A 141 -23.95 -61.00 4.20
CA ALA A 141 -23.97 -61.08 2.72
C ALA A 141 -22.69 -61.64 2.10
N GLY A 142 -21.65 -61.93 2.91
CA GLY A 142 -20.46 -62.74 2.55
C GLY A 142 -19.91 -62.53 1.15
N GLY A 143 -19.72 -61.27 0.75
CA GLY A 143 -18.99 -60.93 -0.46
C GLY A 143 -17.76 -60.13 -0.02
N GLY A 144 -16.58 -60.73 -0.12
CA GLY A 144 -15.32 -60.03 0.03
C GLY A 144 -15.12 -59.09 -1.14
N ASP A 145 -15.77 -57.92 -1.07
CA ASP A 145 -15.40 -56.78 -1.91
C ASP A 145 -14.13 -56.20 -1.27
N GLU A 146 -12.98 -56.68 -1.75
CA GLU A 146 -11.78 -55.86 -1.72
C GLU A 146 -12.14 -54.59 -2.51
N GLN A 147 -12.59 -53.54 -1.81
CA GLN A 147 -12.63 -52.19 -2.40
C GLN A 147 -11.22 -51.93 -2.94
N PRO A 148 -11.08 -51.64 -4.25
CA PRO A 148 -9.79 -51.24 -4.75
C PRO A 148 -9.42 -50.02 -3.94
N THR A 149 -8.42 -50.15 -3.08
CA THR A 149 -7.74 -49.03 -2.44
C THR A 149 -7.15 -48.24 -3.58
N VAL A 150 -7.90 -47.22 -4.06
CA VAL A 150 -7.36 -46.22 -4.97
C VAL A 150 -6.21 -45.58 -4.17
N ALA A 151 -4.98 -45.98 -4.51
CA ALA A 151 -3.80 -45.41 -3.90
C ALA A 151 -3.94 -43.90 -4.01
N ALA A 152 -3.90 -43.20 -2.87
CA ALA A 152 -3.90 -41.74 -2.88
C ALA A 152 -2.83 -41.27 -3.86
N PRO A 153 -3.14 -40.32 -4.74
CA PRO A 153 -2.14 -39.79 -5.67
C PRO A 153 -0.90 -39.37 -4.86
N PRO A 154 0.32 -39.59 -5.37
CA PRO A 154 1.52 -39.19 -4.68
C PRO A 154 1.44 -37.68 -4.34
N PRO A 155 1.92 -37.26 -3.15
CA PRO A 155 1.84 -35.85 -2.77
C PRO A 155 2.53 -35.00 -3.84
N LEU A 156 1.83 -33.98 -4.32
CA LEU A 156 2.36 -33.01 -5.26
C LEU A 156 3.61 -32.36 -4.63
N LYS A 157 4.67 -32.23 -5.43
CA LYS A 157 5.88 -31.53 -4.97
C LYS A 157 5.59 -30.03 -4.94
N THR A 158 5.50 -29.46 -3.77
CA THR A 158 5.29 -28.03 -3.54
C THR A 158 6.60 -27.26 -3.36
N THR A 159 6.55 -25.96 -3.44
CA THR A 159 7.62 -25.00 -3.16
C THR A 159 7.00 -23.76 -2.52
N ASP A 160 7.70 -23.20 -1.54
CA ASP A 160 7.31 -21.94 -0.92
C ASP A 160 7.87 -20.77 -1.73
N VAL A 161 7.00 -19.81 -2.02
CA VAL A 161 7.34 -18.56 -2.67
C VAL A 161 7.04 -17.42 -1.70
N THR A 162 8.10 -16.84 -1.11
CA THR A 162 7.97 -15.70 -0.21
C THR A 162 8.01 -14.41 -1.01
N VAL A 163 6.96 -13.61 -0.88
CA VAL A 163 6.84 -12.26 -1.41
C VAL A 163 6.94 -11.29 -0.25
N PRO A 164 8.07 -10.60 -0.05
CA PRO A 164 8.23 -9.57 0.97
C PRO A 164 7.25 -8.41 0.81
N GLU A 165 6.98 -7.72 1.93
CA GLU A 165 6.20 -6.48 1.94
C GLU A 165 6.93 -5.37 1.17
N GLY A 166 6.18 -4.43 0.60
CA GLY A 166 6.71 -3.26 -0.08
C GLY A 166 7.29 -3.51 -1.48
N LEU A 167 7.16 -4.71 -2.04
CA LEU A 167 7.56 -4.98 -3.42
C LEU A 167 6.51 -4.44 -4.41
N THR A 168 6.99 -3.94 -5.55
CA THR A 168 6.15 -3.60 -6.70
C THR A 168 5.82 -4.84 -7.54
N ILE A 169 4.85 -4.74 -8.45
CA ILE A 169 4.50 -5.81 -9.39
C ILE A 169 5.74 -6.29 -10.16
N ASP A 170 6.60 -5.38 -10.63
CA ASP A 170 7.80 -5.74 -11.37
C ASP A 170 8.84 -6.45 -10.49
N GLN A 171 8.99 -6.04 -9.24
CA GLN A 171 9.85 -6.71 -8.27
C GLN A 171 9.33 -8.10 -7.90
N ILE A 172 8.00 -8.27 -7.77
CA ILE A 172 7.37 -9.58 -7.54
C ILE A 172 7.58 -10.48 -8.76
N ALA A 173 7.57 -9.93 -9.99
CA ALA A 173 7.85 -10.71 -11.19
C ALA A 173 9.25 -11.35 -11.14
N GLU A 174 10.26 -10.65 -10.61
CA GLU A 174 11.59 -11.23 -10.40
C GLU A 174 11.59 -12.33 -9.32
N VAL A 175 10.77 -12.19 -8.26
CA VAL A 175 10.57 -13.26 -7.27
C VAL A 175 9.95 -14.50 -7.93
N ALA A 176 8.89 -14.33 -8.72
CA ALA A 176 8.22 -15.40 -9.44
C ALA A 176 9.16 -16.12 -10.42
N LYS A 177 10.01 -15.36 -11.13
CA LYS A 177 11.04 -15.89 -12.04
C LYS A 177 12.10 -16.70 -11.28
N LYS A 178 12.60 -16.21 -10.16
CA LYS A 178 13.54 -16.94 -9.27
C LYS A 178 12.94 -18.24 -8.74
N ALA A 179 11.63 -18.22 -8.41
CA ALA A 179 10.88 -19.40 -8.00
C ALA A 179 10.57 -20.37 -9.18
N LYS A 180 10.95 -20.04 -10.40
CA LYS A 180 10.71 -20.83 -11.63
C LYS A 180 9.23 -21.07 -11.92
N LEU A 181 8.37 -20.09 -11.62
CA LEU A 181 6.97 -20.14 -12.00
C LEU A 181 6.83 -20.00 -13.52
N LYS A 182 5.86 -20.72 -14.10
CA LYS A 182 5.64 -20.69 -15.54
C LYS A 182 4.80 -19.48 -15.98
N GLY A 183 5.12 -18.94 -17.13
CA GLY A 183 4.46 -17.77 -17.69
C GLY A 183 4.94 -16.45 -17.07
N GLY A 184 4.47 -15.32 -17.61
CA GLY A 184 4.85 -14.00 -17.13
C GLY A 184 3.95 -13.55 -15.97
N TYR A 185 4.54 -13.14 -14.84
CA TYR A 185 3.80 -12.68 -13.68
C TYR A 185 3.02 -11.40 -13.96
N VAL A 186 3.63 -10.39 -14.57
CA VAL A 186 2.97 -9.12 -14.96
C VAL A 186 1.79 -9.38 -15.90
N LYS A 187 1.96 -10.27 -16.89
CA LYS A 187 0.86 -10.66 -17.81
C LYS A 187 -0.29 -11.33 -17.05
N ALA A 188 0.03 -12.16 -16.06
CA ALA A 188 -0.98 -12.81 -15.22
C ALA A 188 -1.72 -11.78 -14.34
N ALA A 189 -1.02 -10.82 -13.74
CA ALA A 189 -1.60 -9.73 -12.97
C ALA A 189 -2.53 -8.86 -13.84
N ASN A 190 -2.09 -8.44 -15.03
CA ASN A 190 -2.92 -7.67 -15.98
C ASN A 190 -4.18 -8.44 -16.43
N LYS A 191 -4.09 -9.77 -16.56
CA LYS A 191 -5.28 -10.60 -16.86
C LYS A 191 -6.23 -10.70 -15.68
N ALA A 192 -5.69 -10.81 -14.47
CA ALA A 192 -6.46 -10.89 -13.23
C ALA A 192 -7.18 -9.55 -12.93
N LEU A 193 -6.55 -8.41 -13.20
CA LEU A 193 -7.13 -7.07 -13.06
C LEU A 193 -8.53 -6.97 -13.71
N LYS A 194 -8.69 -7.53 -14.90
CA LYS A 194 -9.98 -7.50 -15.66
C LYS A 194 -11.14 -8.20 -14.96
N LYS A 195 -10.85 -9.02 -13.94
CA LYS A 195 -11.83 -9.84 -13.21
C LYS A 195 -11.90 -9.47 -11.73
N PHE A 196 -10.92 -8.73 -11.24
CA PHE A 196 -10.85 -8.34 -9.84
C PHE A 196 -11.95 -7.30 -9.51
N PRO A 197 -12.65 -7.41 -8.38
CA PRO A 197 -13.79 -6.56 -8.06
C PRO A 197 -13.34 -5.17 -7.56
N LEU A 198 -12.70 -4.38 -8.41
CA LEU A 198 -12.14 -3.05 -8.10
C LEU A 198 -13.17 -2.12 -7.46
N LYS A 199 -14.44 -2.18 -7.90
CA LYS A 199 -15.54 -1.39 -7.34
C LYS A 199 -15.73 -1.58 -5.84
N ARG A 200 -15.40 -2.76 -5.31
CA ARG A 200 -15.50 -3.05 -3.86
C ARG A 200 -14.56 -2.18 -3.04
N TYR A 201 -13.50 -1.67 -3.65
CA TYR A 201 -12.43 -0.90 -3.04
C TYR A 201 -12.39 0.54 -3.53
N ASP A 202 -13.43 1.01 -4.24
CA ASP A 202 -13.49 2.33 -4.86
C ASP A 202 -12.32 2.59 -5.84
N ALA A 203 -11.89 1.54 -6.55
CA ALA A 203 -10.70 1.52 -7.41
C ALA A 203 -11.02 1.30 -8.89
N GLU A 204 -12.22 1.69 -9.37
CA GLU A 204 -12.65 1.44 -10.76
C GLU A 204 -11.74 2.07 -11.81
N GLY A 205 -10.99 3.12 -11.43
CA GLY A 205 -10.02 3.79 -12.30
C GLY A 205 -8.62 3.16 -12.30
N ALA A 206 -8.38 2.11 -11.50
CA ALA A 206 -7.07 1.49 -11.42
C ALA A 206 -6.74 0.74 -12.73
N ASP A 207 -5.57 0.99 -13.26
CA ASP A 207 -5.01 0.36 -14.47
C ASP A 207 -4.07 -0.80 -14.16
N SER A 208 -3.77 -1.03 -12.89
CA SER A 208 -2.93 -2.11 -12.40
C SER A 208 -3.44 -2.71 -11.08
N LEU A 209 -2.89 -3.87 -10.69
CA LEU A 209 -3.12 -4.48 -9.37
C LEU A 209 -2.07 -4.04 -8.34
N GLU A 210 -1.33 -2.95 -8.58
CA GLU A 210 -0.40 -2.43 -7.58
C GLU A 210 -1.15 -2.10 -6.29
N GLY A 211 -0.61 -2.57 -5.16
CA GLY A 211 -1.24 -2.48 -3.85
C GLY A 211 -2.15 -3.66 -3.47
N PHE A 212 -2.68 -4.41 -4.44
CA PHE A 212 -3.64 -5.51 -4.20
C PHE A 212 -3.00 -6.90 -4.11
N LEU A 213 -1.71 -7.03 -4.40
CA LEU A 213 -0.99 -8.30 -4.43
C LEU A 213 -0.34 -8.57 -3.07
N PHE A 214 -1.12 -9.07 -2.11
CA PHE A 214 -0.75 -9.17 -0.71
C PHE A 214 0.57 -9.91 -0.50
N PRO A 215 1.50 -9.36 0.30
CA PRO A 215 2.78 -10.00 0.61
C PRO A 215 2.62 -11.12 1.62
N ALA A 216 3.13 -12.31 1.32
CA ALA A 216 3.15 -13.45 2.22
C ALA A 216 4.06 -14.57 1.66
N THR A 217 4.15 -15.69 2.38
CA THR A 217 4.72 -16.92 1.85
C THR A 217 3.60 -17.81 1.30
N TYR A 218 3.71 -18.19 0.04
CA TYR A 218 2.71 -18.96 -0.69
C TYR A 218 3.25 -20.32 -1.07
N GLU A 219 2.59 -21.37 -0.61
CA GLU A 219 2.86 -22.73 -1.06
C GLU A 219 2.23 -22.95 -2.44
N LEU A 220 3.05 -23.29 -3.43
CA LEU A 220 2.66 -23.52 -4.81
C LEU A 220 3.18 -24.88 -5.28
N GLU A 221 2.55 -25.48 -6.27
CA GLU A 221 3.12 -26.62 -6.95
C GLU A 221 4.44 -26.25 -7.63
N LYS A 222 5.36 -27.18 -7.70
CA LYS A 222 6.64 -26.97 -8.40
C LYS A 222 6.37 -26.64 -9.88
N ASN A 223 6.90 -25.52 -10.36
CA ASN A 223 6.67 -24.98 -11.70
C ASN A 223 5.19 -24.63 -11.99
N ALA A 224 4.43 -24.25 -10.97
CA ALA A 224 3.08 -23.73 -11.14
C ALA A 224 3.06 -22.51 -12.08
N PRO A 225 1.92 -22.22 -12.71
CA PRO A 225 1.72 -20.96 -13.42
C PRO A 225 1.88 -19.75 -12.49
N ALA A 226 2.48 -18.66 -12.98
CA ALA A 226 2.55 -17.41 -12.22
C ALA A 226 1.16 -16.85 -11.87
N ALA A 227 0.14 -17.22 -12.64
CA ALA A 227 -1.26 -16.89 -12.36
C ALA A 227 -1.77 -17.45 -11.03
N ASP A 228 -1.23 -18.57 -10.57
CA ASP A 228 -1.63 -19.18 -9.28
C ASP A 228 -1.09 -18.35 -8.11
N LEU A 229 0.14 -17.80 -8.25
CA LEU A 229 0.66 -16.84 -7.27
C LEU A 229 -0.22 -15.59 -7.20
N VAL A 230 -0.54 -14.99 -8.36
CA VAL A 230 -1.43 -13.82 -8.43
C VAL A 230 -2.78 -14.11 -7.78
N ALA A 231 -3.39 -15.26 -8.08
CA ALA A 231 -4.68 -15.64 -7.51
C ALA A 231 -4.62 -15.75 -5.97
N LYS A 232 -3.60 -16.42 -5.43
CA LYS A 232 -3.39 -16.55 -3.98
C LYS A 232 -3.12 -15.19 -3.31
N GLN A 233 -2.37 -14.29 -3.95
CA GLN A 233 -2.12 -12.95 -3.44
C GLN A 233 -3.40 -12.11 -3.36
N LEU A 234 -4.25 -12.17 -4.39
CA LEU A 234 -5.53 -11.47 -4.40
C LEU A 234 -6.50 -12.05 -3.35
N GLU A 235 -6.56 -13.37 -3.20
CA GLU A 235 -7.35 -14.03 -2.16
C GLU A 235 -6.88 -13.61 -0.76
N ALA A 236 -5.56 -13.61 -0.52
CA ALA A 236 -4.98 -13.15 0.73
C ALA A 236 -5.27 -11.66 0.99
N PHE A 237 -5.23 -10.82 -0.05
CA PHE A 237 -5.63 -9.41 0.07
C PHE A 237 -7.09 -9.29 0.51
N GLU A 238 -8.02 -9.97 -0.15
CA GLU A 238 -9.44 -9.91 0.19
C GLU A 238 -9.71 -10.36 1.64
N GLN A 239 -9.03 -11.44 2.09
CA GLN A 239 -9.15 -11.96 3.44
C GLN A 239 -8.61 -10.98 4.50
N ASN A 240 -7.42 -10.42 4.29
CA ASN A 240 -6.78 -9.51 5.24
C ASN A 240 -7.48 -8.14 5.26
N PHE A 241 -7.80 -7.59 4.09
CA PHE A 241 -8.47 -6.28 3.99
C PHE A 241 -9.88 -6.28 4.57
N ALA A 242 -10.60 -7.41 4.52
CA ALA A 242 -11.95 -7.53 5.07
C ALA A 242 -12.04 -7.23 6.58
N GLY A 243 -10.94 -7.40 7.32
CA GLY A 243 -10.85 -7.11 8.76
C GLY A 243 -10.48 -5.67 9.10
N VAL A 244 -10.12 -4.85 8.12
CA VAL A 244 -9.64 -3.47 8.35
C VAL A 244 -10.78 -2.54 8.73
N ASP A 245 -10.65 -1.84 9.86
CA ASP A 245 -11.61 -0.80 10.28
C ASP A 245 -11.30 0.55 9.63
N GLU A 246 -11.98 0.87 8.55
CA GLU A 246 -11.78 2.09 7.76
C GLU A 246 -12.59 3.32 8.28
N LYS A 247 -13.22 3.24 9.47
CA LYS A 247 -14.10 4.31 9.96
C LYS A 247 -13.40 5.67 10.06
N GLN A 248 -12.11 5.70 10.43
CA GLN A 248 -11.37 6.96 10.53
C GLN A 248 -11.07 7.55 9.14
N ALA A 249 -10.65 6.72 8.19
CA ALA A 249 -10.44 7.14 6.81
C ALA A 249 -11.73 7.69 6.17
N LYS A 250 -12.84 6.97 6.31
CA LYS A 250 -14.15 7.39 5.79
C LYS A 250 -14.64 8.70 6.39
N LYS A 251 -14.36 9.00 7.67
CA LYS A 251 -14.65 10.31 8.28
C LYS A 251 -13.86 11.46 7.65
N LYS A 252 -12.77 11.15 6.97
CA LYS A 252 -11.93 12.12 6.24
C LYS A 252 -12.19 12.10 4.74
N ASN A 253 -13.27 11.45 4.30
CA ASN A 253 -13.67 11.26 2.90
C ASN A 253 -12.62 10.51 2.07
N LEU A 254 -11.84 9.64 2.70
CA LEU A 254 -10.91 8.76 2.00
C LEU A 254 -11.59 7.43 1.67
N THR A 255 -11.34 6.94 0.47
CA THR A 255 -11.83 5.67 -0.05
C THR A 255 -10.95 4.50 0.41
N SER A 256 -11.38 3.27 0.20
CA SER A 256 -10.54 2.09 0.43
C SER A 256 -9.28 2.09 -0.44
N TYR A 257 -9.38 2.63 -1.67
CA TYR A 257 -8.22 2.78 -2.55
C TYR A 257 -7.24 3.84 -2.06
N ASP A 258 -7.74 4.95 -1.49
CA ASP A 258 -6.89 5.96 -0.85
C ASP A 258 -6.15 5.37 0.36
N VAL A 259 -6.83 4.55 1.19
CA VAL A 259 -6.19 3.84 2.30
C VAL A 259 -5.08 2.94 1.81
N LEU A 260 -5.30 2.19 0.73
CA LEU A 260 -4.29 1.33 0.13
C LEU A 260 -3.11 2.13 -0.44
N THR A 261 -3.39 3.27 -1.07
CA THR A 261 -2.37 4.18 -1.59
C THR A 261 -1.52 4.76 -0.46
N ILE A 262 -2.14 5.22 0.63
CA ILE A 262 -1.43 5.70 1.83
C ILE A 262 -0.60 4.57 2.44
N ALA A 263 -1.16 3.36 2.57
CA ALA A 263 -0.45 2.21 3.11
C ALA A 263 0.81 1.88 2.31
N SER A 264 0.74 1.97 0.99
CA SER A 264 1.89 1.71 0.11
C SER A 264 3.02 2.73 0.30
N MET A 265 2.70 3.98 0.62
CA MET A 265 3.68 5.01 0.96
C MET A 265 4.30 4.77 2.34
N ILE A 266 3.47 4.48 3.37
CA ILE A 266 3.94 4.12 4.71
C ILE A 266 4.90 2.94 4.65
N GLU A 267 4.58 1.92 3.88
CA GLU A 267 5.42 0.72 3.70
C GLU A 267 6.81 1.05 3.16
N LYS A 268 6.92 2.09 2.33
CA LYS A 268 8.19 2.50 1.73
C LYS A 268 8.99 3.48 2.59
N GLU A 269 8.35 4.16 3.54
CA GLU A 269 8.99 5.17 4.39
C GLU A 269 9.43 4.59 5.74
N VAL A 270 8.65 3.66 6.32
CA VAL A 270 8.81 3.28 7.73
C VAL A 270 9.66 2.03 7.89
N GLN A 271 10.77 2.17 8.64
CA GLN A 271 11.59 1.03 9.08
C GLN A 271 11.23 0.58 10.51
N VAL A 272 10.79 1.51 11.37
CA VAL A 272 10.39 1.24 12.76
C VAL A 272 8.88 1.01 12.82
N ALA A 273 8.47 -0.21 13.13
CA ALA A 273 7.06 -0.64 13.04
C ALA A 273 6.07 0.28 13.77
N ASP A 274 6.43 0.75 14.97
CA ASP A 274 5.57 1.57 15.82
C ASP A 274 5.34 3.00 15.29
N GLU A 275 6.09 3.43 14.28
CA GLU A 275 5.96 4.76 13.68
C GLU A 275 4.89 4.83 12.58
N ARG A 276 4.45 3.68 12.04
CA ARG A 276 3.46 3.63 10.94
C ARG A 276 2.21 4.49 11.21
N PRO A 277 1.55 4.42 12.38
CA PRO A 277 0.37 5.24 12.64
C PRO A 277 0.68 6.75 12.70
N THR A 278 1.91 7.13 13.12
CA THR A 278 2.32 8.53 13.19
C THR A 278 2.64 9.08 11.80
N VAL A 279 3.31 8.30 10.94
CA VAL A 279 3.52 8.66 9.53
C VAL A 279 2.19 8.78 8.80
N ALA A 280 1.24 7.85 9.04
CA ALA A 280 -0.12 7.98 8.54
C ALA A 280 -0.76 9.31 8.95
N ALA A 281 -0.62 9.71 10.22
CA ALA A 281 -1.17 10.96 10.72
C ALA A 281 -0.56 12.20 10.02
N VAL A 282 0.75 12.21 9.75
CA VAL A 282 1.39 13.30 8.98
C VAL A 282 0.78 13.38 7.58
N ILE A 283 0.61 12.25 6.88
CA ILE A 283 -0.02 12.23 5.57
C ILE A 283 -1.44 12.82 5.64
N TYR A 284 -2.25 12.39 6.60
CA TYR A 284 -3.62 12.88 6.79
C TYR A 284 -3.67 14.37 7.11
N ASN A 285 -2.76 14.88 7.93
CA ASN A 285 -2.69 16.30 8.30
C ASN A 285 -2.34 17.16 7.08
N ARG A 286 -1.39 16.72 6.24
CA ARG A 286 -1.03 17.40 4.99
C ARG A 286 -2.16 17.34 3.96
N LEU A 287 -2.80 16.20 3.77
CA LEU A 287 -3.98 16.07 2.89
C LEU A 287 -5.10 17.00 3.33
N ALA A 288 -5.39 17.08 4.63
CA ALA A 288 -6.43 17.97 5.18
C ALA A 288 -6.10 19.45 4.97
N ALA A 289 -4.82 19.82 4.91
CA ALA A 289 -4.36 21.17 4.62
C ALA A 289 -4.29 21.48 3.11
N GLY A 290 -4.46 20.49 2.24
CA GLY A 290 -4.25 20.61 0.79
C GLY A 290 -2.78 20.83 0.41
N ASP A 291 -1.86 20.37 1.25
CA ASP A 291 -0.41 20.53 1.06
C ASP A 291 0.19 19.32 0.32
N THR A 292 1.42 19.51 -0.19
CA THR A 292 2.21 18.46 -0.82
C THR A 292 2.67 17.43 0.22
N LEU A 293 2.74 16.15 -0.15
CA LEU A 293 3.18 15.11 0.80
C LEU A 293 4.70 15.05 0.94
N GLY A 294 5.45 15.37 -0.13
CA GLY A 294 6.90 15.39 -0.13
C GLY A 294 7.55 14.01 0.09
N ILE A 295 6.89 12.95 -0.36
CA ILE A 295 7.34 11.55 -0.20
C ILE A 295 8.12 11.11 -1.44
N ASP A 296 9.44 10.95 -1.30
CA ASP A 296 10.33 10.62 -2.41
C ASP A 296 10.09 9.21 -2.97
N ALA A 297 9.55 8.31 -2.17
CA ALA A 297 9.21 6.95 -2.60
C ALA A 297 8.22 6.94 -3.78
N THR A 298 7.31 7.92 -3.88
CA THR A 298 6.37 8.04 -4.99
C THR A 298 7.08 8.33 -6.31
N LEU A 299 8.07 9.21 -6.27
CA LEU A 299 8.88 9.54 -7.43
C LEU A 299 9.84 8.40 -7.81
N ARG A 300 10.41 7.71 -6.81
CA ARG A 300 11.23 6.51 -7.03
C ARG A 300 10.46 5.40 -7.74
N TYR A 301 9.19 5.22 -7.37
CA TYR A 301 8.30 4.27 -8.03
C TYR A 301 8.10 4.58 -9.51
N GLU A 302 7.78 5.83 -9.85
CA GLU A 302 7.58 6.24 -11.24
C GLU A 302 8.85 6.11 -12.07
N LEU A 303 10.00 6.47 -11.49
CA LEU A 303 11.28 6.41 -12.15
C LEU A 303 11.89 5.00 -12.19
N GLN A 304 11.32 4.05 -11.44
CA GLN A 304 11.90 2.73 -11.21
C GLN A 304 13.36 2.81 -10.69
N ASN A 305 13.63 3.85 -9.87
CA ASN A 305 14.94 4.15 -9.29
C ASN A 305 14.88 4.00 -7.78
N TYR A 306 15.21 2.82 -7.28
CA TYR A 306 15.11 2.50 -5.85
C TYR A 306 16.42 2.66 -5.08
N ASP A 307 17.56 2.64 -5.78
CA ASP A 307 18.90 2.54 -5.18
C ASP A 307 19.75 3.80 -5.40
N GLU A 308 19.56 4.52 -6.50
CA GLU A 308 20.37 5.68 -6.84
C GLU A 308 19.82 6.97 -6.21
N GLN A 309 20.69 7.95 -6.01
CA GLN A 309 20.27 9.28 -5.58
C GLN A 309 19.37 9.93 -6.64
N LEU A 310 18.27 10.53 -6.20
CA LEU A 310 17.41 11.33 -7.08
C LEU A 310 18.13 12.60 -7.49
N LEU A 311 18.12 12.91 -8.78
CA LEU A 311 18.68 14.13 -9.34
C LEU A 311 17.74 15.32 -9.07
N GLN A 312 18.30 16.53 -8.97
CA GLN A 312 17.48 17.74 -8.79
C GLN A 312 16.45 17.89 -9.92
N SER A 313 16.83 17.57 -11.15
CA SER A 313 15.90 17.59 -12.29
C SER A 313 14.76 16.58 -12.19
N GLU A 314 14.94 15.50 -11.44
CA GLU A 314 13.91 14.49 -11.16
C GLU A 314 12.99 14.96 -10.03
N LEU A 315 13.58 15.60 -8.98
CA LEU A 315 12.83 16.19 -7.87
C LEU A 315 11.95 17.37 -8.33
N ASP A 316 12.35 18.10 -9.38
CA ASP A 316 11.62 19.23 -9.94
C ASP A 316 10.69 18.85 -11.10
N ALA A 317 10.68 17.57 -11.52
CA ALA A 317 9.88 17.13 -12.66
C ALA A 317 8.37 17.14 -12.32
N PRO A 318 7.51 17.81 -13.14
CA PRO A 318 6.07 17.91 -12.87
C PRO A 318 5.33 16.63 -13.32
N THR A 319 5.66 15.50 -12.71
CA THR A 319 5.05 14.21 -13.01
C THR A 319 3.92 13.90 -12.04
N PRO A 320 2.93 13.07 -12.40
CA PRO A 320 1.78 12.77 -11.54
C PRO A 320 2.16 12.15 -10.18
N TYR A 321 3.28 11.43 -10.11
CA TYR A 321 3.76 10.81 -8.87
C TYR A 321 4.65 11.71 -8.02
N ASN A 322 5.00 12.91 -8.50
CA ASN A 322 5.83 13.82 -7.73
C ASN A 322 5.01 14.53 -6.63
N THR A 323 4.89 13.90 -5.49
CA THR A 323 4.20 14.44 -4.31
C THR A 323 4.95 15.59 -3.62
N ARG A 324 6.12 16.00 -4.12
CA ARG A 324 6.83 17.23 -3.69
C ARG A 324 6.26 18.48 -4.36
N ILE A 325 5.60 18.31 -5.51
CA ILE A 325 5.05 19.41 -6.33
C ILE A 325 3.54 19.35 -6.36
N ASN A 326 2.97 18.13 -6.51
CA ASN A 326 1.53 17.95 -6.61
C ASN A 326 0.95 17.69 -5.21
N PRO A 327 -0.02 18.49 -4.74
CA PRO A 327 -0.76 18.19 -3.54
C PRO A 327 -1.69 16.98 -3.74
N GLY A 328 -1.97 16.26 -2.66
CA GLY A 328 -2.81 15.08 -2.71
C GLY A 328 -2.04 13.75 -2.82
N LEU A 329 -2.78 12.66 -3.04
CA LEU A 329 -2.24 11.32 -3.20
C LEU A 329 -1.68 11.11 -4.61
N PRO A 330 -0.68 10.22 -4.78
CA PRO A 330 -0.26 9.77 -6.11
C PRO A 330 -1.41 9.01 -6.80
N PRO A 331 -1.37 8.85 -8.13
CA PRO A 331 -2.45 8.22 -8.91
C PRO A 331 -2.78 6.78 -8.51
N THR A 332 -1.79 6.03 -8.01
CA THR A 332 -1.94 4.62 -7.61
C THR A 332 -1.11 4.32 -6.35
N PRO A 333 -1.33 3.18 -5.70
CA PRO A 333 -0.35 2.61 -4.79
C PRO A 333 1.02 2.47 -5.47
N ILE A 334 2.10 2.59 -4.69
CA ILE A 334 3.49 2.55 -5.18
C ILE A 334 4.24 1.27 -4.77
N SER A 335 3.57 0.38 -4.09
CA SER A 335 4.05 -0.94 -3.67
C SER A 335 2.90 -1.78 -3.15
N ASN A 336 3.14 -3.05 -2.85
CA ASN A 336 2.18 -3.94 -2.19
C ASN A 336 2.47 -3.96 -0.68
N PRO A 337 1.65 -3.27 0.14
CA PRO A 337 1.89 -3.12 1.57
C PRO A 337 1.49 -4.35 2.37
N GLY A 338 2.13 -4.54 3.53
CA GLY A 338 1.68 -5.48 4.55
C GLY A 338 0.47 -4.98 5.35
N LEU A 339 -0.14 -5.89 6.11
CA LEU A 339 -1.36 -5.59 6.88
C LEU A 339 -1.13 -4.44 7.88
N ALA A 340 0.03 -4.39 8.54
CA ALA A 340 0.34 -3.35 9.52
C ALA A 340 0.33 -1.93 8.92
N SER A 341 0.81 -1.76 7.70
CA SER A 341 0.75 -0.48 6.99
C SER A 341 -0.68 -0.14 6.53
N ILE A 342 -1.48 -1.14 6.14
CA ILE A 342 -2.90 -0.96 5.78
C ILE A 342 -3.70 -0.52 7.01
N GLU A 343 -3.51 -1.18 8.15
CA GLU A 343 -4.19 -0.84 9.42
C GLU A 343 -3.79 0.56 9.90
N ALA A 344 -2.50 0.93 9.81
CA ALA A 344 -2.01 2.25 10.16
C ALA A 344 -2.60 3.34 9.24
N ALA A 345 -2.68 3.09 7.94
CA ALA A 345 -3.32 3.98 6.99
C ALA A 345 -4.81 4.18 7.27
N ALA A 346 -5.53 3.10 7.65
CA ALA A 346 -6.94 3.17 8.01
C ALA A 346 -7.20 3.88 9.36
N ASN A 347 -6.24 3.77 10.30
CA ASN A 347 -6.33 4.24 11.69
C ASN A 347 -5.10 5.05 12.09
N PRO A 348 -4.90 6.27 11.57
CA PRO A 348 -3.75 7.11 11.91
C PRO A 348 -3.74 7.49 13.40
N ALA A 349 -2.55 7.74 13.93
CA ALA A 349 -2.38 8.26 15.29
C ALA A 349 -3.05 9.63 15.45
N LYS A 350 -3.48 9.94 16.66
CA LYS A 350 -4.02 11.26 17.00
C LYS A 350 -2.87 12.19 17.41
N THR A 351 -2.32 12.92 16.47
CA THR A 351 -1.22 13.86 16.67
C THR A 351 -1.34 15.04 15.70
N ASP A 352 -0.73 16.15 16.07
CA ASP A 352 -0.57 17.34 15.24
C ASP A 352 0.73 17.31 14.40
N ALA A 353 1.49 16.21 14.43
CA ALA A 353 2.71 16.04 13.65
C ALA A 353 2.45 16.33 12.16
N TYR A 354 3.28 17.18 11.57
CA TYR A 354 3.15 17.65 10.20
C TYR A 354 4.39 17.35 9.35
N PHE A 355 5.51 17.13 10.01
CA PHE A 355 6.81 16.80 9.44
C PHE A 355 7.40 15.57 10.11
N PHE A 356 8.15 14.81 9.34
CA PHE A 356 9.04 13.78 9.85
C PHE A 356 10.36 13.77 9.08
N VAL A 357 11.43 13.42 9.74
CA VAL A 357 12.76 13.25 9.17
C VAL A 357 13.51 12.18 9.94
N VAL A 358 14.34 11.41 9.25
CA VAL A 358 15.16 10.36 9.90
C VAL A 358 16.05 11.00 10.96
N LYS A 359 16.06 10.40 12.16
CA LYS A 359 16.89 10.83 13.28
C LYS A 359 18.34 10.38 13.06
N PRO A 360 19.32 11.29 13.07
CA PRO A 360 20.71 10.92 12.87
C PRO A 360 21.21 9.88 13.86
N GLY A 361 22.00 8.93 13.39
CA GLY A 361 22.62 7.89 14.23
C GLY A 361 21.68 6.77 14.70
N THR A 362 20.47 6.68 14.17
CA THR A 362 19.52 5.60 14.44
C THR A 362 19.32 4.72 13.20
N CYS A 363 18.74 3.54 13.41
CA CYS A 363 18.36 2.64 12.31
C CYS A 363 16.94 2.99 11.80
N GLY A 364 16.79 4.18 11.16
CA GLY A 364 15.54 4.57 10.52
C GLY A 364 14.44 5.11 11.45
N GLU A 365 14.76 5.44 12.73
CA GLU A 365 13.84 6.18 13.59
C GLU A 365 13.62 7.60 13.05
N HIS A 366 12.39 8.13 13.22
CA HIS A 366 12.06 9.48 12.80
C HIS A 366 11.86 10.44 13.97
N VAL A 367 12.18 11.72 13.71
CA VAL A 367 11.72 12.85 14.52
C VAL A 367 10.42 13.36 13.92
N PHE A 368 9.37 13.41 14.73
CA PHE A 368 8.06 13.93 14.34
C PHE A 368 7.82 15.30 14.97
N THR A 369 7.30 16.27 14.23
CA THR A 369 7.01 17.60 14.75
C THR A 369 5.94 18.32 13.93
N ALA A 370 5.18 19.22 14.59
CA ALA A 370 4.32 20.17 13.92
C ALA A 370 5.05 21.48 13.57
N ASN A 371 6.27 21.69 14.09
CA ASN A 371 6.99 22.95 13.99
C ASN A 371 8.04 22.90 12.88
N ALA A 372 7.90 23.76 11.87
CA ALA A 372 8.80 23.83 10.71
C ALA A 372 10.26 24.13 11.12
N ALA A 373 10.50 25.04 12.05
CA ALA A 373 11.87 25.37 12.48
C ALA A 373 12.56 24.19 13.21
N LYS A 374 11.78 23.37 13.94
CA LYS A 374 12.32 22.14 14.53
C LYS A 374 12.62 21.08 13.46
N PHE A 375 11.79 21.01 12.43
CA PHE A 375 12.02 20.11 11.29
C PHE A 375 13.29 20.51 10.53
N GLU A 376 13.45 21.80 10.19
CA GLU A 376 14.66 22.33 9.52
C GLU A 376 15.92 22.08 10.33
N ALA A 377 15.85 22.29 11.67
CA ALA A 377 16.97 22.00 12.55
C ALA A 377 17.33 20.50 12.59
N ALA A 378 16.33 19.62 12.59
CA ALA A 378 16.55 18.18 12.55
C ALA A 378 17.10 17.72 11.18
N GLN A 379 16.62 18.32 10.10
CA GLN A 379 17.10 18.06 8.74
C GLN A 379 18.55 18.51 8.54
N ALA A 380 18.92 19.68 9.10
CA ALA A 380 20.29 20.19 9.04
C ALA A 380 21.29 19.36 9.88
N ALA A 381 20.79 18.55 10.81
CA ALA A 381 21.61 17.64 11.63
C ALA A 381 21.82 16.26 10.98
N TYR A 382 21.06 15.95 9.92
CA TYR A 382 21.16 14.73 9.12
C TYR A 382 22.23 14.85 8.05
#